data_66d09ecc1253999ef8db20dfac8da81b
#
_entry.id   66d09ecc1253999ef8db20dfac8da81b
#
_cell.length_a   1.000
_cell.length_b   1.000
_cell.length_c   1.000
_cell.angle_alpha   90.00
_cell.angle_beta   90.00
_cell.angle_gamma   90.00
#
_symmetry.space_group_name_H-M   'P 1'
#
loop_
_entity.id
_entity.type
_entity.pdbx_description
1 polymer ?
#
loop_
_entity_poly.entity_id
_entity_poly.type
_entity_poly.pdbx_seq_one_letter_code
_entity_poly.pdbx_strand_id
1 'polypeptide(L)'
;MYRQAILDNGVYVLTEEMPNVRSVVIGIWADVGSRDESPDMAGISHFIEHLVFKGTQKRKARDIAEALDAVGGQLNAFTTKEYTCYYARVMDEYFDLSLDVLVDMVLGSRFAPEDI
;
A
#
# COMPACT_ATOMS: atom_id res chain seq x y z
N MET A 1 6.62 13.10 17.69
CA MET A 1 5.40 12.98 18.51
C MET A 1 4.48 11.95 17.87
N TYR A 2 4.02 11.03 18.67
CA TYR A 2 3.13 9.95 18.22
C TYR A 2 1.67 10.35 18.42
N ARG A 3 0.86 10.18 17.40
CA ARG A 3 -0.58 10.50 17.44
C ARG A 3 -1.38 9.34 16.88
N GLN A 4 -2.59 9.20 17.40
CA GLN A 4 -3.50 8.16 16.97
C GLN A 4 -4.89 8.74 16.76
N ALA A 5 -5.57 8.31 15.71
CA ALA A 5 -6.94 8.67 15.42
C ALA A 5 -7.68 7.46 14.87
N ILE A 6 -9.00 7.45 15.05
CA ILE A 6 -9.87 6.41 14.50
C ILE A 6 -10.89 7.13 13.63
N LEU A 7 -10.93 6.74 12.35
CA LEU A 7 -11.89 7.32 11.40
C LEU A 7 -13.28 6.70 11.61
N ASP A 8 -14.31 7.38 11.09
CA ASP A 8 -15.69 6.93 11.23
C ASP A 8 -15.92 5.53 10.66
N ASN A 9 -15.14 5.14 9.66
CA ASN A 9 -15.23 3.81 9.04
C ASN A 9 -14.44 2.74 9.79
N GLY A 10 -13.85 3.06 10.94
CA GLY A 10 -13.10 2.12 11.77
C GLY A 10 -11.61 2.03 11.47
N VAL A 11 -11.10 2.76 10.48
CA VAL A 11 -9.68 2.75 10.15
C VAL A 11 -8.88 3.47 11.23
N TYR A 12 -7.80 2.82 11.71
CA TYR A 12 -6.87 3.44 12.65
C TYR A 12 -5.81 4.21 11.86
N VAL A 13 -5.59 5.46 12.24
CA VAL A 13 -4.54 6.30 11.67
C VAL A 13 -3.49 6.55 12.75
N LEU A 14 -2.27 6.10 12.49
CA LEU A 14 -1.14 6.30 13.40
C LEU A 14 -0.12 7.19 12.71
N THR A 15 0.31 8.25 13.38
CA THR A 15 1.34 9.13 12.85
C THR A 15 2.43 9.35 13.87
N GLU A 16 3.65 9.46 13.39
CA GLU A 16 4.79 9.85 14.21
C GLU A 16 5.54 10.97 13.49
N GLU A 17 5.67 12.09 14.14
CA GLU A 17 6.34 13.25 13.59
C GLU A 17 7.84 13.17 13.87
N MET A 18 8.63 13.31 12.80
CA MET A 18 10.10 13.29 12.88
C MET A 18 10.64 14.60 12.29
N PRO A 19 10.71 15.66 13.10
CA PRO A 19 10.96 17.03 12.58
C PRO A 19 12.30 17.23 11.89
N ASN A 20 13.29 16.37 12.16
CA ASN A 20 14.61 16.50 11.56
C ASN A 20 14.79 15.70 10.28
N VAL A 21 13.72 15.09 9.77
CA VAL A 21 13.74 14.23 8.59
C VAL A 21 12.80 14.78 7.53
N ARG A 22 13.27 14.85 6.28
CA ARG A 22 12.50 15.34 5.15
C ARG A 22 11.79 14.22 4.38
N SER A 23 12.06 12.97 4.71
CA SER A 23 11.37 11.84 4.08
C SER A 23 10.15 11.43 4.89
N VAL A 24 9.17 10.84 4.19
CA VAL A 24 7.94 10.34 4.77
C VAL A 24 7.74 8.90 4.35
N VAL A 25 7.35 8.05 5.29
CA VAL A 25 6.93 6.68 4.99
C VAL A 25 5.44 6.58 5.29
N ILE A 26 4.68 6.11 4.31
CA ILE A 26 3.24 5.90 4.44
C ILE A 26 2.98 4.41 4.26
N GLY A 27 2.25 3.79 5.18
CA GLY A 27 1.89 2.39 5.08
C GLY A 27 0.39 2.20 5.23
N ILE A 28 -0.17 1.31 4.42
CA ILE A 28 -1.54 0.83 4.57
C ILE A 28 -1.43 -0.62 5.01
N TRP A 29 -1.98 -0.90 6.20
CA TRP A 29 -1.88 -2.21 6.84
C TRP A 29 -3.23 -2.89 6.80
N ALA A 30 -3.28 -4.06 6.20
CA ALA A 30 -4.47 -4.91 6.21
C ALA A 30 -4.24 -6.03 7.24
N ASP A 31 -5.21 -6.22 8.14
CA ASP A 31 -5.13 -7.24 9.18
C ASP A 31 -5.50 -8.62 8.61
N VAL A 32 -4.81 -8.99 7.54
CA VAL A 32 -4.97 -10.27 6.84
C VAL A 32 -3.59 -10.76 6.41
N GLY A 33 -3.26 -11.96 6.80
CA GLY A 33 -2.00 -12.59 6.41
C GLY A 33 -2.19 -14.06 6.10
N SER A 34 -1.10 -14.78 5.90
CA SER A 34 -1.17 -16.19 5.53
C SER A 34 -1.85 -17.06 6.59
N ARG A 35 -1.85 -16.66 7.84
CA ARG A 35 -2.52 -17.38 8.93
C ARG A 35 -4.03 -17.44 8.73
N ASP A 36 -4.62 -16.43 8.09
CA ASP A 36 -6.06 -16.33 7.89
C ASP A 36 -6.56 -17.13 6.70
N GLU A 37 -5.66 -17.75 5.96
CA GLU A 37 -6.00 -18.49 4.74
C GLU A 37 -6.43 -19.91 5.08
N SER A 38 -7.50 -20.36 4.40
CA SER A 38 -7.85 -21.78 4.43
C SER A 38 -6.85 -22.56 3.57
N PRO A 39 -6.72 -23.90 3.74
CA PRO A 39 -5.83 -24.69 2.90
C PRO A 39 -6.10 -24.52 1.39
N ASP A 40 -7.38 -24.33 1.01
CA ASP A 40 -7.77 -24.15 -0.39
C ASP A 40 -7.31 -22.80 -0.95
N MET A 41 -7.09 -21.83 -0.07
CA MET A 41 -6.74 -20.46 -0.42
C MET A 41 -5.30 -20.12 -0.05
N ALA A 42 -4.47 -21.13 0.20
CA ALA A 42 -3.09 -20.91 0.61
C ALA A 42 -2.35 -20.09 -0.46
N GLY A 43 -1.68 -19.01 -0.02
CA GLY A 43 -0.95 -18.11 -0.90
C GLY A 43 -1.78 -16.96 -1.44
N ILE A 44 -3.08 -16.87 -1.11
CA ILE A 44 -3.96 -15.83 -1.68
C ILE A 44 -3.53 -14.42 -1.27
N SER A 45 -3.10 -14.22 -0.03
CA SER A 45 -2.65 -12.90 0.43
C SER A 45 -1.44 -12.43 -0.35
N HIS A 46 -0.48 -13.30 -0.56
CA HIS A 46 0.71 -13.01 -1.35
C HIS A 46 0.36 -12.76 -2.82
N PHE A 47 -0.59 -13.52 -3.34
CA PHE A 47 -1.05 -13.36 -4.72
C PHE A 47 -1.74 -12.00 -4.90
N ILE A 48 -2.61 -11.62 -3.97
CA ILE A 48 -3.29 -10.30 -4.00
C ILE A 48 -2.24 -9.18 -3.91
N GLU A 49 -1.22 -9.35 -3.08
CA GLU A 49 -0.11 -8.40 -3.00
C GLU A 49 0.48 -8.12 -4.38
N HIS A 50 0.70 -9.16 -5.18
CA HIS A 50 1.20 -8.98 -6.54
C HIS A 50 0.16 -8.33 -7.46
N LEU A 51 -1.11 -8.70 -7.32
CA LEU A 51 -2.18 -8.20 -8.19
C LEU A 51 -2.41 -6.71 -8.07
N VAL A 52 -2.23 -6.13 -6.87
CA VAL A 52 -2.46 -4.69 -6.70
C VAL A 52 -1.45 -3.84 -7.47
N PHE A 53 -0.30 -4.42 -7.84
CA PHE A 53 0.70 -3.73 -8.65
C PHE A 53 0.41 -3.84 -10.16
N LYS A 54 -0.61 -4.59 -10.57
CA LYS A 54 -0.91 -4.82 -11.99
C LYS A 54 -1.80 -3.75 -12.62
N GLY A 55 -2.38 -2.88 -11.82
CA GLY A 55 -3.12 -1.75 -12.33
C GLY A 55 -4.46 -1.52 -11.66
N THR A 56 -4.95 -0.29 -11.86
CA THR A 56 -6.23 0.17 -11.35
C THR A 56 -7.03 0.75 -12.50
N GLN A 57 -8.22 1.29 -12.21
CA GLN A 57 -9.00 1.99 -13.22
C GLN A 57 -8.29 3.26 -13.72
N LYS A 58 -7.47 3.87 -12.88
CA LYS A 58 -6.78 5.13 -13.20
C LYS A 58 -5.36 4.93 -13.72
N ARG A 59 -4.70 3.84 -13.33
CA ARG A 59 -3.27 3.63 -13.59
C ARG A 59 -3.01 2.23 -14.09
N LYS A 60 -2.21 2.11 -15.14
CA LYS A 60 -1.68 0.83 -15.59
C LYS A 60 -0.52 0.41 -14.69
N ALA A 61 -0.11 -0.86 -14.76
CA ALA A 61 1.03 -1.37 -13.99
C ALA A 61 2.27 -0.50 -14.16
N ARG A 62 2.55 -0.08 -15.38
CA ARG A 62 3.68 0.79 -15.69
C ARG A 62 3.55 2.14 -15.00
N ASP A 63 2.35 2.72 -14.98
CA ASP A 63 2.11 4.02 -14.34
C ASP A 63 2.36 3.95 -12.84
N ILE A 64 1.96 2.85 -12.20
CA ILE A 64 2.21 2.62 -10.78
C ILE A 64 3.71 2.53 -10.53
N ALA A 65 4.41 1.72 -11.33
CA ALA A 65 5.86 1.53 -11.17
C ALA A 65 6.63 2.84 -11.33
N GLU A 66 6.21 3.68 -12.28
CA GLU A 66 6.92 4.92 -12.60
C GLU A 66 6.52 6.10 -11.71
N ALA A 67 5.34 6.06 -11.09
CA ALA A 67 4.79 7.22 -10.36
C ALA A 67 5.72 7.73 -9.27
N LEU A 68 6.23 6.84 -8.42
CA LEU A 68 7.14 7.23 -7.34
C LEU A 68 8.60 7.20 -7.78
N ASP A 69 8.94 6.32 -8.71
CA ASP A 69 10.30 6.24 -9.23
C ASP A 69 10.73 7.57 -9.87
N ALA A 70 9.81 8.23 -10.55
CA ALA A 70 10.06 9.52 -11.20
C ALA A 70 10.45 10.64 -10.21
N VAL A 71 10.06 10.51 -8.93
CA VAL A 71 10.37 11.50 -7.90
C VAL A 71 11.34 10.95 -6.85
N GLY A 72 12.02 9.86 -7.18
CA GLY A 72 13.02 9.26 -6.29
C GLY A 72 12.43 8.50 -5.11
N GLY A 73 11.15 8.20 -5.16
CA GLY A 73 10.46 7.45 -4.10
C GLY A 73 10.56 5.95 -4.29
N GLN A 74 10.04 5.24 -3.31
CA GLN A 74 9.97 3.78 -3.31
C GLN A 74 8.54 3.33 -3.01
N LEU A 75 8.13 2.26 -3.67
CA LEU A 75 6.81 1.68 -3.48
C LEU A 75 6.99 0.16 -3.37
N ASN A 76 6.47 -0.43 -2.31
CA ASN A 76 6.64 -1.86 -2.10
C ASN A 76 5.54 -2.40 -1.19
N ALA A 77 5.56 -3.71 -0.98
CA ALA A 77 4.61 -4.38 -0.11
C ALA A 77 5.24 -5.63 0.47
N PHE A 78 4.69 -6.12 1.57
CA PHE A 78 5.06 -7.42 2.12
C PHE A 78 3.87 -8.04 2.85
N THR A 79 3.85 -9.37 2.89
CA THR A 79 2.83 -10.16 3.56
C THR A 79 3.50 -11.02 4.62
N THR A 80 2.97 -10.96 5.85
CA THR A 80 3.38 -11.82 6.93
C THR A 80 2.26 -12.81 7.24
N LYS A 81 2.44 -13.63 8.28
CA LYS A 81 1.38 -14.55 8.73
C LYS A 81 0.17 -13.82 9.27
N GLU A 82 0.34 -12.61 9.78
CA GLU A 82 -0.69 -11.87 10.50
C GLU A 82 -1.24 -10.67 9.75
N TYR A 83 -0.45 -10.05 8.87
CA TYR A 83 -0.87 -8.83 8.18
C TYR A 83 -0.18 -8.68 6.83
N THR A 84 -0.74 -7.79 6.01
CA THR A 84 -0.16 -7.36 4.74
C THR A 84 0.03 -5.85 4.79
N CYS A 85 1.18 -5.36 4.35
CA CYS A 85 1.49 -3.94 4.34
C CYS A 85 1.86 -3.49 2.94
N TYR A 86 1.25 -2.40 2.50
CA TYR A 86 1.60 -1.68 1.27
C TYR A 86 2.16 -0.34 1.70
N TYR A 87 3.37 -0.01 1.27
CA TYR A 87 4.01 1.21 1.76
C TYR A 87 4.76 1.95 0.68
N ALA A 88 4.91 3.25 0.92
CA ALA A 88 5.66 4.15 0.05
C ALA A 88 6.60 5.00 0.90
N ARG A 89 7.75 5.31 0.34
CA ARG A 89 8.73 6.21 0.94
C ARG A 89 9.05 7.31 -0.06
N VAL A 90 8.83 8.57 0.32
CA VAL A 90 9.05 9.73 -0.55
C VAL A 90 9.59 10.89 0.28
N MET A 91 10.07 11.92 -0.39
CA MET A 91 10.31 13.21 0.23
C MET A 91 8.96 13.83 0.62
N ASP A 92 8.95 14.64 1.67
CA ASP A 92 7.72 15.21 2.24
C ASP A 92 6.89 16.00 1.21
N GLU A 93 7.51 16.64 0.24
CA GLU A 93 6.80 17.39 -0.80
C GLU A 93 5.96 16.51 -1.72
N TYR A 94 6.21 15.20 -1.75
CA TYR A 94 5.46 14.24 -2.57
C TYR A 94 4.49 13.39 -1.75
N PHE A 95 4.17 13.83 -0.55
CA PHE A 95 3.25 13.11 0.33
C PHE A 95 1.90 12.85 -0.34
N ASP A 96 1.30 13.89 -0.94
CA ASP A 96 -0.02 13.75 -1.56
C ASP A 96 0.00 12.77 -2.74
N LEU A 97 1.04 12.82 -3.54
CA LEU A 97 1.20 11.88 -4.66
C LEU A 97 1.29 10.45 -4.16
N SER A 98 2.13 10.20 -3.16
CA SER A 98 2.35 8.85 -2.66
C SER A 98 1.08 8.29 -2.00
N LEU A 99 0.36 9.10 -1.26
CA LEU A 99 -0.90 8.68 -0.65
C LEU A 99 -1.94 8.34 -1.71
N ASP A 100 -2.05 9.16 -2.75
CA ASP A 100 -2.99 8.92 -3.85
C ASP A 100 -2.70 7.61 -4.57
N VAL A 101 -1.43 7.33 -4.86
CA VAL A 101 -1.02 6.09 -5.51
C VAL A 101 -1.33 4.87 -4.64
N LEU A 102 -0.98 4.93 -3.34
CA LEU A 102 -1.24 3.82 -2.42
C LEU A 102 -2.72 3.52 -2.27
N VAL A 103 -3.54 4.55 -2.06
CA VAL A 103 -4.99 4.38 -1.90
C VAL A 103 -5.60 3.82 -3.18
N ASP A 104 -5.17 4.34 -4.34
CA ASP A 104 -5.64 3.86 -5.63
C ASP A 104 -5.31 2.37 -5.83
N MET A 105 -4.09 1.96 -5.52
CA MET A 105 -3.67 0.56 -5.65
C MET A 105 -4.51 -0.36 -4.76
N VAL A 106 -4.63 0.00 -3.50
CA VAL A 106 -5.27 -0.88 -2.50
C VAL A 106 -6.78 -0.94 -2.71
N LEU A 107 -7.42 0.19 -3.00
CA LEU A 107 -8.88 0.27 -3.13
C LEU A 107 -9.36 0.18 -4.57
N GLY A 108 -8.53 0.50 -5.54
CA GLY A 108 -8.91 0.60 -6.95
C GLY A 108 -8.36 -0.47 -7.87
N SER A 109 -7.70 -1.50 -7.34
CA SER A 109 -7.17 -2.57 -8.17
C SER A 109 -8.27 -3.20 -9.02
N ARG A 110 -8.01 -3.37 -10.31
CA ARG A 110 -9.02 -3.91 -11.22
C ARG A 110 -9.05 -5.43 -11.28
N PHE A 111 -8.03 -6.12 -10.75
CA PHE A 111 -7.93 -7.58 -10.77
C PHE A 111 -8.29 -8.17 -12.15
N ALA A 112 -7.68 -7.63 -13.19
CA ALA A 112 -8.00 -8.02 -14.56
C ALA A 112 -7.79 -9.52 -14.77
N PRO A 113 -8.70 -10.22 -15.52
CA PRO A 113 -8.57 -11.66 -15.73
C PRO A 113 -7.24 -12.08 -16.36
N GLU A 114 -6.67 -11.26 -17.23
CA GLU A 114 -5.40 -11.54 -17.88
C GLU A 114 -4.20 -11.55 -16.92
N ASP A 115 -4.38 -10.99 -15.74
CA ASP A 115 -3.31 -10.92 -14.71
C ASP A 115 -3.43 -12.05 -13.68
N ILE A 116 -4.54 -12.76 -13.71
CA ILE A 116 -4.79 -13.85 -12.74
C ILE A 116 -4.27 -15.18 -13.23
#